data_f35a36482b49352ebe33251d4b47b9b4
#
_entry.id   f35a36482b49352ebe33251d4b47b9b4
#
_cell.length_a   1.000
_cell.length_b   1.000
_cell.length_c   1.000
_cell.angle_alpha   90.00
_cell.angle_beta   90.00
_cell.angle_gamma   90.00
#
_symmetry.space_group_name_H-M   'P 1'
#
loop_
_entity.id
_entity.type
_entity.pdbx_description
1 polymer ?
#
loop_
_entity_poly.entity_id
_entity_poly.type
_entity_poly.pdbx_seq_one_letter_code
_entity_poly.pdbx_strand_id
1 'polypeptide(L)'
;LMMLSMVVVMVSMSIASGSRISEVINQKSSLTSPENGLTTVANGDIRFNHVTFDYGKNDDENQHVLEDINLHIPSGSTLGILGATGSSKSSLVQLIPRLYDVSEGSVEVAQHNVKDYDLEVLRDNVAMVLQKNVLFSGTIKENMRWGNAEASDEEIMEACKLAQADEFIQLMPDKYDTYIERGGSNVSGGQRQRLCIARALLKKPKILILDDSTSAVDTKTDALIRQAFLKKIPNTTRIIISQRISSIQDADQILVLDNGKVSAIGTHETLLKTSPQYRETYLAQQKGGDFDEA
;
A
#
# COMPACT_ATOMS: atom_id res chain seq x y z
N LEU A 1 34.38 -7.90 -51.47
CA LEU A 1 33.96 -9.03 -50.62
C LEU A 1 33.94 -8.61 -49.13
N MET A 2 35.03 -8.08 -48.60
CA MET A 2 35.15 -7.70 -47.17
C MET A 2 34.09 -6.64 -46.77
N MET A 3 33.83 -5.65 -47.60
CA MET A 3 32.80 -4.62 -47.35
C MET A 3 31.38 -5.21 -47.37
N LEU A 4 31.11 -6.17 -48.23
CA LEU A 4 29.80 -6.83 -48.30
C LEU A 4 29.53 -7.69 -47.05
N SER A 5 30.55 -8.42 -46.58
CA SER A 5 30.41 -9.19 -45.34
C SER A 5 30.17 -8.29 -44.11
N MET A 6 30.81 -7.13 -44.06
CA MET A 6 30.61 -6.17 -42.95
C MET A 6 29.18 -5.60 -42.95
N VAL A 7 28.63 -5.29 -44.13
CA VAL A 7 27.25 -4.84 -44.29
C VAL A 7 26.26 -5.92 -43.81
N VAL A 8 26.47 -7.18 -44.20
CA VAL A 8 25.62 -8.29 -43.77
C VAL A 8 25.63 -8.45 -42.24
N VAL A 9 26.81 -8.35 -41.61
CA VAL A 9 26.92 -8.41 -40.14
C VAL A 9 26.19 -7.23 -39.49
N MET A 10 26.37 -6.01 -40.00
CA MET A 10 25.67 -4.82 -39.47
C MET A 10 24.14 -4.94 -39.59
N VAL A 11 23.64 -5.42 -40.71
CA VAL A 11 22.21 -5.64 -40.94
C VAL A 11 21.69 -6.70 -39.99
N SER A 12 22.38 -7.82 -39.82
CA SER A 12 22.00 -8.88 -38.89
C SER A 12 21.93 -8.38 -37.43
N MET A 13 22.92 -7.59 -37.00
CA MET A 13 22.91 -6.98 -35.67
C MET A 13 21.77 -5.96 -35.50
N SER A 14 21.47 -5.18 -36.54
CA SER A 14 20.39 -4.20 -36.54
C SER A 14 19.01 -4.88 -36.45
N ILE A 15 18.81 -5.98 -37.18
CA ILE A 15 17.57 -6.78 -37.13
C ILE A 15 17.38 -7.35 -35.71
N ALA A 16 18.41 -7.91 -35.08
CA ALA A 16 18.32 -8.45 -33.73
C ALA A 16 17.98 -7.36 -32.70
N SER A 17 18.58 -6.17 -32.83
CA SER A 17 18.29 -5.02 -31.98
C SER A 17 16.88 -4.49 -32.22
N GLY A 18 16.45 -4.39 -33.48
CA GLY A 18 15.09 -4.00 -33.84
C GLY A 18 14.02 -4.96 -33.33
N SER A 19 14.29 -6.27 -33.38
CA SER A 19 13.38 -7.29 -32.84
C SER A 19 13.18 -7.13 -31.33
N ARG A 20 14.25 -6.92 -30.55
CA ARG A 20 14.17 -6.68 -29.10
C ARG A 20 13.39 -5.42 -28.77
N ILE A 21 13.61 -4.34 -29.50
CA ILE A 21 12.87 -3.08 -29.31
C ILE A 21 11.39 -3.30 -29.64
N SER A 22 11.10 -3.96 -30.77
CA SER A 22 9.74 -4.28 -31.19
C SER A 22 9.00 -5.16 -30.17
N GLU A 23 9.66 -6.13 -29.58
CA GLU A 23 9.11 -6.99 -28.53
C GLU A 23 8.64 -6.15 -27.33
N VAL A 24 9.49 -5.23 -26.84
CA VAL A 24 9.14 -4.36 -25.71
C VAL A 24 8.00 -3.39 -26.05
N ILE A 25 8.06 -2.76 -27.24
CA ILE A 25 7.02 -1.79 -27.66
C ILE A 25 5.66 -2.47 -27.87
N ASN A 26 5.66 -3.71 -28.36
CA ASN A 26 4.43 -4.46 -28.61
C ASN A 26 3.93 -5.23 -27.39
N GLN A 27 4.64 -5.19 -26.26
CA GLN A 27 4.20 -5.81 -25.02
C GLN A 27 2.89 -5.16 -24.57
N LYS A 28 1.84 -5.96 -24.46
CA LYS A 28 0.55 -5.52 -23.93
C LYS A 28 0.44 -5.90 -22.47
N SER A 29 -0.13 -4.99 -21.66
CA SER A 29 -0.46 -5.29 -20.26
C SER A 29 -1.51 -6.42 -20.21
N SER A 30 -1.31 -7.38 -19.32
CA SER A 30 -2.32 -8.38 -19.00
C SER A 30 -3.50 -7.80 -18.21
N LEU A 31 -3.28 -6.66 -17.53
CA LEU A 31 -4.30 -5.95 -16.78
C LEU A 31 -4.90 -4.84 -17.66
N THR A 32 -6.15 -5.00 -18.02
CA THR A 32 -6.90 -4.04 -18.83
C THR A 32 -8.24 -3.72 -18.17
N SER A 33 -8.73 -2.50 -18.37
CA SER A 33 -10.11 -2.15 -18.01
C SER A 33 -11.09 -2.88 -18.93
N PRO A 34 -12.24 -3.35 -18.42
CA PRO A 34 -13.30 -3.86 -19.27
C PRO A 34 -13.93 -2.72 -20.12
N GLU A 35 -14.49 -3.04 -21.30
CA GLU A 35 -15.06 -2.03 -22.22
C GLU A 35 -16.19 -1.20 -21.57
N ASN A 36 -16.95 -1.78 -20.64
CA ASN A 36 -18.02 -1.13 -19.88
C ASN A 36 -17.71 -1.18 -18.37
N GLY A 37 -16.50 -0.82 -17.98
CA GLY A 37 -16.08 -0.84 -16.59
C GLY A 37 -16.89 0.11 -15.71
N LEU A 38 -17.09 -0.28 -14.45
CA LEU A 38 -17.73 0.57 -13.45
C LEU A 38 -16.90 1.84 -13.24
N THR A 39 -17.56 2.99 -13.29
CA THR A 39 -16.96 4.32 -13.21
C THR A 39 -17.10 4.99 -11.84
N THR A 40 -17.62 4.26 -10.85
CA THR A 40 -17.81 4.78 -9.48
C THR A 40 -17.59 3.67 -8.46
N VAL A 41 -16.86 4.00 -7.38
CA VAL A 41 -16.72 3.16 -6.18
C VAL A 41 -17.62 3.73 -5.10
N ALA A 42 -18.68 3.02 -4.75
CA ALA A 42 -19.71 3.51 -3.83
C ALA A 42 -19.17 3.70 -2.39
N ASN A 43 -18.42 2.73 -1.88
CA ASN A 43 -17.90 2.71 -0.52
C ASN A 43 -16.62 1.89 -0.44
N GLY A 44 -16.07 1.74 0.78
CA GLY A 44 -14.84 0.98 1.03
C GLY A 44 -15.06 -0.43 1.56
N ASP A 45 -16.20 -1.08 1.34
CA ASP A 45 -16.42 -2.50 1.69
C ASP A 45 -15.52 -3.39 0.83
N ILE A 46 -14.80 -4.32 1.44
CA ILE A 46 -13.85 -5.20 0.75
C ILE A 46 -14.13 -6.64 1.14
N ARG A 47 -14.17 -7.53 0.14
CA ARG A 47 -14.31 -8.97 0.37
C ARG A 47 -13.29 -9.76 -0.44
N PHE A 48 -12.70 -10.74 0.20
CA PHE A 48 -11.91 -11.79 -0.42
C PHE A 48 -12.71 -13.08 -0.30
N ASN A 49 -13.03 -13.69 -1.43
CA ASN A 49 -13.83 -14.90 -1.51
C ASN A 49 -12.97 -16.02 -2.08
N HIS A 50 -12.50 -16.94 -1.23
CA HIS A 50 -11.66 -18.10 -1.59
C HIS A 50 -10.48 -17.72 -2.49
N VAL A 51 -9.74 -16.64 -2.11
CA VAL A 51 -8.67 -16.09 -2.94
C VAL A 51 -7.41 -16.92 -2.81
N THR A 52 -6.94 -17.44 -3.94
CA THR A 52 -5.60 -17.99 -4.13
C THR A 52 -4.84 -17.12 -5.12
N PHE A 53 -3.56 -16.86 -4.86
CA PHE A 53 -2.75 -15.97 -5.68
C PHE A 53 -1.30 -16.43 -5.82
N ASP A 54 -0.76 -16.28 -7.05
CA ASP A 54 0.63 -16.49 -7.42
C ASP A 54 1.11 -15.41 -8.39
N TYR A 55 2.40 -15.02 -8.31
CA TYR A 55 2.99 -14.00 -9.19
C TYR A 55 3.27 -14.48 -10.62
N GLY A 56 3.08 -15.75 -10.92
CA GLY A 56 3.32 -16.37 -12.21
C GLY A 56 3.21 -17.88 -12.13
N LYS A 57 3.57 -18.57 -13.22
CA LYS A 57 3.67 -20.02 -13.18
C LYS A 57 4.86 -20.39 -12.28
N ASN A 58 4.58 -20.78 -11.05
CA ASN A 58 5.55 -21.46 -10.22
C ASN A 58 5.74 -22.86 -10.76
N ASP A 59 6.99 -23.30 -10.97
CA ASP A 59 7.31 -24.69 -11.33
C ASP A 59 6.95 -25.68 -10.20
N ASP A 60 6.75 -25.17 -8.97
CA ASP A 60 6.21 -25.90 -7.82
C ASP A 60 4.70 -25.66 -7.68
N GLU A 61 3.88 -26.57 -8.18
CA GLU A 61 2.41 -26.56 -8.12
C GLU A 61 1.82 -26.54 -6.68
N ASN A 62 2.66 -26.64 -5.65
CA ASN A 62 2.22 -26.80 -4.25
C ASN A 62 2.52 -25.61 -3.33
N GLN A 63 3.02 -24.48 -3.82
CA GLN A 63 3.35 -23.34 -2.96
C GLN A 63 2.76 -22.04 -3.48
N HIS A 64 1.55 -21.72 -3.02
CA HIS A 64 0.89 -20.45 -3.31
C HIS A 64 1.44 -19.31 -2.46
N VAL A 65 1.44 -18.09 -3.03
CA VAL A 65 1.76 -16.85 -2.30
C VAL A 65 0.65 -16.53 -1.31
N LEU A 66 -0.61 -16.73 -1.71
CA LEU A 66 -1.80 -16.69 -0.87
C LEU A 66 -2.67 -17.89 -1.18
N GLU A 67 -3.24 -18.52 -0.14
CA GLU A 67 -4.03 -19.73 -0.28
C GLU A 67 -5.34 -19.63 0.50
N ASP A 68 -6.47 -19.77 -0.21
CA ASP A 68 -7.84 -19.79 0.31
C ASP A 68 -8.15 -18.65 1.30
N ILE A 69 -7.84 -17.42 0.92
CA ILE A 69 -8.10 -16.25 1.76
C ILE A 69 -9.60 -15.93 1.72
N ASN A 70 -10.24 -15.99 2.90
CA ASN A 70 -11.62 -15.57 3.12
C ASN A 70 -11.63 -14.44 4.15
N LEU A 71 -12.02 -13.23 3.73
CA LEU A 71 -11.95 -12.02 4.57
C LEU A 71 -13.02 -11.02 4.16
N HIS A 72 -13.69 -10.43 5.14
CA HIS A 72 -14.59 -9.29 4.94
C HIS A 72 -14.16 -8.11 5.79
N ILE A 73 -13.97 -6.96 5.16
CA ILE A 73 -13.60 -5.69 5.79
C ILE A 73 -14.73 -4.70 5.54
N PRO A 74 -15.58 -4.42 6.55
CA PRO A 74 -16.68 -3.49 6.40
C PRO A 74 -16.22 -2.07 6.05
N SER A 75 -17.03 -1.36 5.26
CA SER A 75 -16.75 0.03 4.89
C SER A 75 -16.55 0.92 6.13
N GLY A 76 -15.51 1.74 6.14
CA GLY A 76 -15.16 2.65 7.24
C GLY A 76 -14.47 1.98 8.44
N SER A 77 -14.33 0.65 8.45
CA SER A 77 -13.60 -0.05 9.51
C SER A 77 -12.08 -0.01 9.33
N THR A 78 -11.37 -0.39 10.37
CA THR A 78 -9.91 -0.54 10.38
C THR A 78 -9.55 -2.01 10.51
N LEU A 79 -8.80 -2.54 9.54
CA LEU A 79 -8.17 -3.85 9.60
C LEU A 79 -6.68 -3.69 9.94
N GLY A 80 -6.23 -4.33 11.01
CA GLY A 80 -4.81 -4.56 11.28
C GLY A 80 -4.34 -5.85 10.63
N ILE A 81 -3.17 -5.88 10.02
CA ILE A 81 -2.57 -7.11 9.48
C ILE A 81 -1.23 -7.35 10.17
N LEU A 82 -1.12 -8.47 10.87
CA LEU A 82 0.09 -8.97 11.53
C LEU A 82 0.62 -10.20 10.81
N GLY A 83 1.91 -10.36 10.79
CA GLY A 83 2.58 -11.58 10.29
C GLY A 83 4.07 -11.37 10.12
N ALA A 84 4.83 -12.44 10.08
CA ALA A 84 6.29 -12.41 9.89
C ALA A 84 6.69 -11.79 8.53
N THR A 85 7.96 -11.42 8.41
CA THR A 85 8.51 -11.02 7.09
C THR A 85 8.35 -12.18 6.11
N GLY A 86 7.85 -11.88 4.90
CA GLY A 86 7.59 -12.93 3.89
C GLY A 86 6.24 -13.64 4.02
N SER A 87 5.37 -13.30 4.98
CA SER A 87 4.03 -13.90 5.11
C SER A 87 2.98 -13.41 4.09
N SER A 88 3.40 -12.73 3.03
CA SER A 88 2.57 -12.26 1.91
C SER A 88 1.55 -11.15 2.22
N LYS A 89 1.77 -10.37 3.28
CA LYS A 89 0.89 -9.24 3.66
C LYS A 89 0.76 -8.19 2.55
N SER A 90 1.88 -7.76 1.98
CA SER A 90 1.88 -6.78 0.88
C SER A 90 1.21 -7.34 -0.37
N SER A 91 1.38 -8.64 -0.66
CA SER A 91 0.70 -9.30 -1.79
C SER A 91 -0.82 -9.26 -1.62
N LEU A 92 -1.32 -9.53 -0.40
CA LEU A 92 -2.75 -9.48 -0.10
C LEU A 92 -3.35 -8.11 -0.42
N VAL A 93 -2.76 -7.03 0.09
CA VAL A 93 -3.32 -5.69 -0.09
C VAL A 93 -3.16 -5.16 -1.52
N GLN A 94 -2.19 -5.64 -2.29
CA GLN A 94 -1.99 -5.27 -3.69
C GLN A 94 -3.08 -5.80 -4.63
N LEU A 95 -3.84 -6.81 -4.20
CA LEU A 95 -4.98 -7.33 -4.96
C LEU A 95 -6.18 -6.37 -4.92
N ILE A 96 -6.32 -5.52 -3.89
CA ILE A 96 -7.43 -4.59 -3.73
C ILE A 96 -7.45 -3.54 -4.85
N PRO A 97 -6.35 -2.80 -5.16
CA PRO A 97 -6.30 -1.89 -6.30
C PRO A 97 -6.06 -2.62 -7.63
N ARG A 98 -6.19 -3.95 -7.65
CA ARG A 98 -5.95 -4.79 -8.81
C ARG A 98 -4.59 -4.48 -9.46
N LEU A 99 -3.49 -4.53 -8.66
CA LEU A 99 -2.13 -4.52 -9.21
C LEU A 99 -1.77 -5.89 -9.80
N TYR A 100 -2.49 -6.93 -9.38
CA TYR A 100 -2.43 -8.29 -9.89
C TYR A 100 -3.84 -8.87 -9.92
N ASP A 101 -4.12 -9.79 -10.81
CA ASP A 101 -5.33 -10.61 -10.81
C ASP A 101 -5.11 -11.87 -9.94
N VAL A 102 -6.14 -12.30 -9.24
CA VAL A 102 -6.11 -13.54 -8.46
C VAL A 102 -6.04 -14.77 -9.38
N SER A 103 -5.40 -15.84 -8.92
CA SER A 103 -5.34 -17.14 -9.62
C SER A 103 -6.68 -17.87 -9.49
N GLU A 104 -7.28 -17.85 -8.28
CA GLU A 104 -8.59 -18.42 -7.99
C GLU A 104 -9.37 -17.51 -7.05
N GLY A 105 -10.70 -17.66 -7.03
CA GLY A 105 -11.58 -16.84 -6.20
C GLY A 105 -11.84 -15.46 -6.76
N SER A 106 -12.25 -14.52 -5.89
CA SER A 106 -12.53 -13.14 -6.26
C SER A 106 -12.19 -12.16 -5.14
N VAL A 107 -11.76 -10.95 -5.55
CA VAL A 107 -11.68 -9.78 -4.67
C VAL A 107 -12.78 -8.81 -5.09
N GLU A 108 -13.55 -8.34 -4.12
CA GLU A 108 -14.65 -7.40 -4.34
C GLU A 108 -14.39 -6.11 -3.56
N VAL A 109 -14.75 -4.99 -4.18
CA VAL A 109 -14.82 -3.67 -3.57
C VAL A 109 -16.20 -3.11 -3.78
N ALA A 110 -16.85 -2.60 -2.73
CA ALA A 110 -18.23 -2.11 -2.78
C ALA A 110 -19.21 -3.13 -3.44
N GLN A 111 -19.03 -4.43 -3.13
CA GLN A 111 -19.86 -5.56 -3.63
C GLN A 111 -19.71 -5.88 -5.12
N HIS A 112 -18.72 -5.32 -5.80
CA HIS A 112 -18.39 -5.62 -7.19
C HIS A 112 -16.98 -6.20 -7.29
N ASN A 113 -16.78 -7.15 -8.21
CA ASN A 113 -15.45 -7.69 -8.46
C ASN A 113 -14.51 -6.58 -8.93
N VAL A 114 -13.28 -6.55 -8.43
CA VAL A 114 -12.27 -5.56 -8.85
C VAL A 114 -11.99 -5.59 -10.36
N LYS A 115 -12.29 -6.72 -11.02
CA LYS A 115 -12.19 -6.88 -12.49
C LYS A 115 -13.27 -6.13 -13.27
N ASP A 116 -14.42 -5.80 -12.63
CA ASP A 116 -15.54 -5.11 -13.26
C ASP A 116 -15.35 -3.59 -13.31
N TYR A 117 -14.38 -3.06 -12.58
CA TYR A 117 -14.07 -1.63 -12.56
C TYR A 117 -13.16 -1.20 -13.71
N ASP A 118 -13.36 0.04 -14.15
CA ASP A 118 -12.28 0.77 -14.80
C ASP A 118 -11.09 0.85 -13.83
N LEU A 119 -9.88 0.51 -14.32
CA LEU A 119 -8.68 0.42 -13.47
C LEU A 119 -8.28 1.77 -12.85
N GLU A 120 -8.46 2.85 -13.59
CA GLU A 120 -8.12 4.19 -13.11
C GLU A 120 -9.08 4.59 -11.99
N VAL A 121 -10.38 4.39 -12.20
CA VAL A 121 -11.42 4.65 -11.19
C VAL A 121 -11.21 3.84 -9.92
N LEU A 122 -10.93 2.54 -10.02
CA LEU A 122 -10.64 1.72 -8.84
C LEU A 122 -9.41 2.25 -8.08
N ARG A 123 -8.31 2.49 -8.80
CA ARG A 123 -7.05 2.95 -8.22
C ARG A 123 -7.12 4.35 -7.66
N ASP A 124 -7.98 5.22 -8.19
CA ASP A 124 -8.21 6.55 -7.63
C ASP A 124 -8.93 6.51 -6.29
N ASN A 125 -9.74 5.49 -6.06
CA ASN A 125 -10.43 5.29 -4.78
C ASN A 125 -9.62 4.47 -3.76
N VAL A 126 -8.48 3.89 -4.15
CA VAL A 126 -7.56 3.17 -3.25
C VAL A 126 -6.23 3.90 -3.17
N ALA A 127 -5.89 4.43 -2.01
CA ALA A 127 -4.57 5.01 -1.76
C ALA A 127 -3.69 4.02 -1.00
N MET A 128 -2.44 3.89 -1.44
CA MET A 128 -1.44 3.04 -0.77
C MET A 128 -0.23 3.86 -0.36
N VAL A 129 0.19 3.70 0.88
CA VAL A 129 1.48 4.16 1.38
C VAL A 129 2.36 2.93 1.59
N LEU A 130 3.37 2.80 0.77
CA LEU A 130 4.23 1.61 0.73
C LEU A 130 5.30 1.65 1.83
N GLN A 131 5.89 0.51 2.16
CA GLN A 131 7.01 0.40 3.08
C GLN A 131 8.21 1.28 2.66
N LYS A 132 8.55 1.29 1.35
CA LYS A 132 9.56 2.18 0.79
C LYS A 132 8.91 3.47 0.32
N ASN A 133 8.97 4.47 1.18
CA ASN A 133 8.42 5.80 0.91
C ASN A 133 9.37 6.61 0.03
N VAL A 134 8.88 7.10 -1.11
CA VAL A 134 9.64 7.89 -2.07
C VAL A 134 8.99 9.26 -2.26
N LEU A 135 9.80 10.30 -2.13
CA LEU A 135 9.43 11.67 -2.52
C LEU A 135 10.18 12.03 -3.81
N PHE A 136 9.55 12.87 -4.62
CA PHE A 136 10.14 13.37 -5.86
C PHE A 136 10.89 14.67 -5.62
N SER A 137 11.84 14.98 -6.48
CA SER A 137 12.50 16.29 -6.48
C SER A 137 11.47 17.39 -6.76
N GLY A 138 11.50 18.45 -5.97
CA GLY A 138 10.51 19.52 -6.03
C GLY A 138 10.13 20.00 -4.64
N THR A 139 9.24 20.99 -4.54
CA THR A 139 8.76 21.50 -3.26
C THR A 139 7.86 20.47 -2.52
N ILE A 140 7.63 20.70 -1.23
CA ILE A 140 6.64 19.91 -0.48
C ILE A 140 5.27 20.02 -1.15
N LYS A 141 4.83 21.22 -1.55
CA LYS A 141 3.55 21.42 -2.27
C LYS A 141 3.46 20.58 -3.55
N GLU A 142 4.50 20.61 -4.38
CA GLU A 142 4.55 19.81 -5.60
C GLU A 142 4.46 18.31 -5.29
N ASN A 143 5.15 17.84 -4.26
CA ASN A 143 5.04 16.46 -3.80
C ASN A 143 3.62 16.10 -3.33
N MET A 144 2.92 17.01 -2.68
CA MET A 144 1.52 16.79 -2.26
C MET A 144 0.59 16.72 -3.47
N ARG A 145 0.78 17.57 -4.50
CA ARG A 145 -0.02 17.58 -5.72
C ARG A 145 0.09 16.31 -6.56
N TRP A 146 1.07 15.44 -6.32
CA TRP A 146 1.04 14.09 -6.87
C TRP A 146 -0.13 13.23 -6.32
N GLY A 147 -0.70 13.58 -5.18
CA GLY A 147 -1.92 12.96 -4.66
C GLY A 147 -3.19 13.53 -5.28
N ASN A 148 -3.21 14.83 -5.52
CA ASN A 148 -4.29 15.55 -6.23
C ASN A 148 -3.71 16.84 -6.83
N ALA A 149 -3.64 16.89 -8.18
CA ALA A 149 -3.05 18.02 -8.92
C ALA A 149 -3.77 19.34 -8.67
N GLU A 150 -5.09 19.28 -8.43
CA GLU A 150 -5.97 20.45 -8.22
C GLU A 150 -6.10 20.82 -6.73
N ALA A 151 -5.34 20.19 -5.82
CA ALA A 151 -5.44 20.48 -4.40
C ALA A 151 -5.04 21.93 -4.09
N SER A 152 -5.91 22.64 -3.35
CA SER A 152 -5.61 23.96 -2.84
C SER A 152 -4.53 23.92 -1.74
N ASP A 153 -3.90 25.05 -1.46
CA ASP A 153 -2.89 25.11 -0.39
C ASP A 153 -3.51 24.79 0.98
N GLU A 154 -4.79 25.13 1.21
CA GLU A 154 -5.52 24.79 2.44
C GLU A 154 -5.74 23.28 2.56
N GLU A 155 -6.13 22.60 1.48
CA GLU A 155 -6.30 21.15 1.46
C GLU A 155 -4.96 20.43 1.72
N ILE A 156 -3.86 20.94 1.14
CA ILE A 156 -2.50 20.43 1.39
C ILE A 156 -2.14 20.57 2.86
N MET A 157 -2.38 21.76 3.46
CA MET A 157 -2.11 21.99 4.87
C MET A 157 -2.96 21.08 5.77
N GLU A 158 -4.23 20.88 5.46
CA GLU A 158 -5.10 20.00 6.24
C GLU A 158 -4.63 18.53 6.17
N ALA A 159 -4.29 18.03 4.98
CA ALA A 159 -3.74 16.69 4.82
C ALA A 159 -2.43 16.51 5.61
N CYS A 160 -1.54 17.51 5.58
CA CYS A 160 -0.30 17.49 6.35
C CYS A 160 -0.54 17.53 7.86
N LYS A 161 -1.56 18.26 8.35
CA LYS A 161 -1.96 18.23 9.77
C LYS A 161 -2.48 16.87 10.18
N LEU A 162 -3.31 16.22 9.35
CA LEU A 162 -3.81 14.88 9.62
C LEU A 162 -2.68 13.84 9.69
N ALA A 163 -1.68 13.98 8.85
CA ALA A 163 -0.48 13.14 8.83
C ALA A 163 0.58 13.55 9.87
N GLN A 164 0.29 14.50 10.76
CA GLN A 164 1.24 15.07 11.74
C GLN A 164 2.52 15.62 11.09
N ALA A 165 2.42 16.12 9.85
CA ALA A 165 3.55 16.67 9.10
C ALA A 165 3.66 18.19 9.21
N ASP A 166 2.57 18.92 9.46
CA ASP A 166 2.54 20.37 9.49
C ASP A 166 3.52 20.97 10.51
N GLU A 167 3.64 20.36 11.70
CA GLU A 167 4.50 20.86 12.77
C GLU A 167 5.95 21.01 12.30
N PHE A 168 6.55 19.96 11.74
CA PHE A 168 7.93 20.04 11.28
C PHE A 168 8.08 20.87 10.00
N ILE A 169 7.05 20.93 9.13
CA ILE A 169 7.07 21.79 7.95
C ILE A 169 7.13 23.26 8.34
N GLN A 170 6.38 23.70 9.36
CA GLN A 170 6.39 25.07 9.85
C GLN A 170 7.74 25.49 10.45
N LEU A 171 8.55 24.52 10.90
CA LEU A 171 9.91 24.76 11.40
C LEU A 171 10.97 24.87 10.28
N MET A 172 10.64 24.49 9.05
CA MET A 172 11.55 24.61 7.91
C MET A 172 11.60 26.09 7.43
N PRO A 173 12.75 26.57 6.93
CA PRO A 173 12.90 27.97 6.50
C PRO A 173 11.85 28.40 5.45
N ASP A 174 11.65 27.56 4.43
CA ASP A 174 10.72 27.83 3.32
C ASP A 174 9.37 27.14 3.50
N LYS A 175 9.11 26.53 4.68
CA LYS A 175 7.86 25.84 5.02
C LYS A 175 7.42 24.89 3.90
N TYR A 176 6.21 25.07 3.37
CA TYR A 176 5.64 24.25 2.31
C TYR A 176 6.35 24.40 0.95
N ASP A 177 7.10 25.47 0.75
CA ASP A 177 7.91 25.71 -0.44
C ASP A 177 9.33 25.13 -0.30
N THR A 178 9.64 24.47 0.84
CA THR A 178 10.91 23.77 1.05
C THR A 178 11.12 22.73 -0.03
N TYR A 179 12.29 22.79 -0.69
CA TYR A 179 12.67 21.86 -1.74
C TYR A 179 13.05 20.49 -1.17
N ILE A 180 12.47 19.44 -1.71
CA ILE A 180 12.78 18.05 -1.40
C ILE A 180 13.72 17.52 -2.46
N GLU A 181 14.85 16.96 -2.06
CA GLU A 181 15.79 16.31 -2.95
C GLU A 181 15.26 14.93 -3.41
N ARG A 182 15.88 14.40 -4.46
CA ARG A 182 15.50 13.10 -5.04
C ARG A 182 15.44 12.01 -3.95
N GLY A 183 14.29 11.36 -3.85
CA GLY A 183 14.05 10.30 -2.86
C GLY A 183 13.83 10.82 -1.44
N GLY A 184 13.81 12.14 -1.22
CA GLY A 184 13.66 12.73 0.11
C GLY A 184 14.91 12.57 0.96
N SER A 185 16.12 12.70 0.37
CA SER A 185 17.41 12.53 1.08
C SER A 185 17.65 13.59 2.15
N ASN A 186 17.06 14.77 2.01
CA ASN A 186 17.17 15.90 2.92
C ASN A 186 16.10 15.94 4.03
N VAL A 187 15.26 14.90 4.16
CA VAL A 187 14.28 14.75 5.24
C VAL A 187 14.48 13.43 5.97
N SER A 188 14.13 13.38 7.26
CA SER A 188 14.23 12.14 8.05
C SER A 188 13.25 11.05 7.54
N GLY A 189 13.48 9.79 7.91
CA GLY A 189 12.60 8.69 7.54
C GLY A 189 11.15 8.92 7.98
N GLY A 190 10.95 9.36 9.24
CA GLY A 190 9.61 9.66 9.77
C GLY A 190 8.95 10.88 9.12
N GLN A 191 9.71 11.92 8.78
CA GLN A 191 9.21 13.07 8.01
C GLN A 191 8.74 12.63 6.63
N ARG A 192 9.54 11.82 5.93
CA ARG A 192 9.21 11.28 4.61
C ARG A 192 7.95 10.42 4.64
N GLN A 193 7.82 9.54 5.64
CA GLN A 193 6.62 8.73 5.83
C GLN A 193 5.37 9.60 6.02
N ARG A 194 5.43 10.60 6.90
CA ARG A 194 4.30 11.52 7.15
C ARG A 194 3.92 12.32 5.90
N LEU A 195 4.88 12.76 5.10
CA LEU A 195 4.60 13.41 3.82
C LEU A 195 3.93 12.45 2.81
N CYS A 196 4.36 11.20 2.73
CA CYS A 196 3.71 10.21 1.87
C CYS A 196 2.29 9.87 2.33
N ILE A 197 2.03 9.84 3.64
CA ILE A 197 0.69 9.70 4.21
C ILE A 197 -0.18 10.91 3.82
N ALA A 198 0.31 12.15 3.98
CA ALA A 198 -0.40 13.35 3.59
C ALA A 198 -0.76 13.34 2.10
N ARG A 199 0.18 12.96 1.25
CA ARG A 199 -0.05 12.80 -0.20
C ARG A 199 -1.16 11.79 -0.50
N ALA A 200 -1.19 10.65 0.19
CA ALA A 200 -2.23 9.64 0.03
C ALA A 200 -3.62 10.15 0.47
N LEU A 201 -3.68 10.95 1.53
CA LEU A 201 -4.93 11.55 2.04
C LEU A 201 -5.54 12.55 1.08
N LEU A 202 -4.73 13.28 0.30
CA LEU A 202 -5.20 14.24 -0.70
C LEU A 202 -6.02 13.62 -1.83
N LYS A 203 -5.87 12.32 -2.09
CA LYS A 203 -6.76 11.57 -3.00
C LYS A 203 -8.19 11.45 -2.46
N LYS A 204 -8.44 11.72 -1.18
CA LYS A 204 -9.71 11.48 -0.49
C LYS A 204 -10.26 10.07 -0.75
N PRO A 205 -9.44 9.01 -0.52
CA PRO A 205 -9.75 7.66 -0.96
C PRO A 205 -10.89 7.04 -0.16
N LYS A 206 -11.58 6.06 -0.75
CA LYS A 206 -12.53 5.18 -0.03
C LYS A 206 -11.78 4.13 0.80
N ILE A 207 -10.58 3.73 0.35
CA ILE A 207 -9.74 2.72 0.99
C ILE A 207 -8.33 3.28 1.12
N LEU A 208 -7.79 3.29 2.34
CA LEU A 208 -6.42 3.71 2.64
C LEU A 208 -5.62 2.51 3.16
N ILE A 209 -4.55 2.16 2.47
CA ILE A 209 -3.65 1.06 2.82
C ILE A 209 -2.33 1.65 3.30
N LEU A 210 -1.90 1.27 4.48
CA LEU A 210 -0.64 1.66 5.12
C LEU A 210 0.22 0.41 5.30
N ASP A 211 1.16 0.18 4.36
CA ASP A 211 2.05 -0.99 4.39
C ASP A 211 3.35 -0.64 5.11
N ASP A 212 3.43 -1.00 6.39
CA ASP A 212 4.57 -0.72 7.30
C ASP A 212 5.02 0.76 7.27
N SER A 213 4.09 1.64 6.91
CA SER A 213 4.34 3.03 6.56
C SER A 213 4.53 3.96 7.76
N THR A 214 4.40 3.46 8.98
CA THR A 214 4.69 4.19 10.23
C THR A 214 5.88 3.62 11.00
N SER A 215 6.63 2.69 10.41
CA SER A 215 7.76 2.00 11.07
C SER A 215 8.90 2.94 11.51
N ALA A 216 9.13 4.04 10.78
CA ALA A 216 10.11 5.08 11.13
C ALA A 216 9.48 6.27 11.89
N VAL A 217 8.18 6.21 12.22
CA VAL A 217 7.49 7.19 13.05
C VAL A 217 7.49 6.70 14.50
N ASP A 218 7.69 7.60 15.45
CA ASP A 218 7.60 7.27 16.86
C ASP A 218 6.17 6.88 17.28
N THR A 219 6.05 6.10 18.34
CA THR A 219 4.78 5.52 18.80
C THR A 219 3.72 6.58 19.13
N LYS A 220 4.13 7.74 19.67
CA LYS A 220 3.21 8.83 20.03
C LYS A 220 2.63 9.47 18.77
N THR A 221 3.47 9.80 17.80
CA THR A 221 3.04 10.38 16.52
C THR A 221 2.17 9.39 15.73
N ASP A 222 2.51 8.11 15.70
CA ASP A 222 1.69 7.07 15.06
C ASP A 222 0.28 7.01 15.68
N ALA A 223 0.17 7.05 17.01
CA ALA A 223 -1.12 7.10 17.72
C ALA A 223 -1.94 8.34 17.35
N LEU A 224 -1.29 9.52 17.23
CA LEU A 224 -1.97 10.77 16.83
C LEU A 224 -2.49 10.69 15.39
N ILE A 225 -1.72 10.11 14.46
CA ILE A 225 -2.14 9.89 13.08
C ILE A 225 -3.39 8.99 13.05
N ARG A 226 -3.39 7.87 13.77
CA ARG A 226 -4.53 6.94 13.84
C ARG A 226 -5.77 7.60 14.44
N GLN A 227 -5.63 8.38 15.50
CA GLN A 227 -6.73 9.15 16.08
C GLN A 227 -7.28 10.21 15.12
N ALA A 228 -6.41 10.88 14.36
CA ALA A 228 -6.82 11.84 13.36
C ALA A 228 -7.65 11.17 12.25
N PHE A 229 -7.26 9.96 11.81
CA PHE A 229 -8.03 9.20 10.83
C PHE A 229 -9.43 8.84 11.33
N LEU A 230 -9.55 8.34 12.54
CA LEU A 230 -10.86 7.97 13.13
C LEU A 230 -11.80 9.17 13.20
N LYS A 231 -11.29 10.36 13.52
CA LYS A 231 -12.10 11.58 13.69
C LYS A 231 -12.43 12.28 12.37
N LYS A 232 -11.50 12.29 11.43
CA LYS A 232 -11.56 13.16 10.23
C LYS A 232 -11.92 12.44 8.95
N ILE A 233 -11.63 11.14 8.86
CA ILE A 233 -11.96 10.30 7.70
C ILE A 233 -12.69 9.01 8.14
N PRO A 234 -13.79 9.11 8.91
CA PRO A 234 -14.47 7.94 9.48
C PRO A 234 -15.04 6.99 8.42
N ASN A 235 -15.37 7.50 7.24
CA ASN A 235 -15.96 6.71 6.14
C ASN A 235 -14.91 6.02 5.26
N THR A 236 -13.61 6.29 5.46
CA THR A 236 -12.52 5.63 4.74
C THR A 236 -12.18 4.31 5.42
N THR A 237 -12.19 3.22 4.69
CA THR A 237 -11.72 1.92 5.17
C THR A 237 -10.20 1.94 5.25
N ARG A 238 -9.64 1.52 6.39
CA ARG A 238 -8.21 1.59 6.67
C ARG A 238 -7.64 0.20 6.84
N ILE A 239 -6.55 -0.07 6.14
CA ILE A 239 -5.79 -1.32 6.29
C ILE A 239 -4.39 -0.94 6.75
N ILE A 240 -4.00 -1.42 7.92
CA ILE A 240 -2.71 -1.12 8.54
C ILE A 240 -1.91 -2.41 8.65
N ILE A 241 -0.89 -2.54 7.84
CA ILE A 241 0.11 -3.60 8.00
C ILE A 241 1.18 -3.08 8.94
N SER A 242 1.41 -3.78 10.03
CA SER A 242 2.45 -3.44 10.99
C SER A 242 3.02 -4.66 11.68
N GLN A 243 4.32 -4.61 11.96
CA GLN A 243 4.98 -5.56 12.83
C GLN A 243 4.78 -5.22 14.32
N ARG A 244 4.40 -3.95 14.62
CA ARG A 244 4.12 -3.48 15.98
C ARG A 244 2.65 -3.69 16.32
N ILE A 245 2.37 -4.50 17.33
CA ILE A 245 0.99 -4.72 17.79
C ILE A 245 0.37 -3.41 18.29
N SER A 246 1.15 -2.52 18.91
CA SER A 246 0.68 -1.21 19.36
C SER A 246 0.08 -0.35 18.24
N SER A 247 0.45 -0.54 16.99
CA SER A 247 -0.09 0.18 15.83
C SER A 247 -1.43 -0.39 15.35
N ILE A 248 -1.80 -1.63 15.72
CA ILE A 248 -2.98 -2.31 15.20
C ILE A 248 -3.94 -2.80 16.31
N GLN A 249 -3.56 -2.71 17.58
CA GLN A 249 -4.37 -3.23 18.70
C GLN A 249 -5.75 -2.59 18.83
N ASP A 250 -5.89 -1.33 18.37
CA ASP A 250 -7.15 -0.58 18.40
C ASP A 250 -7.97 -0.76 17.11
N ALA A 251 -7.55 -1.67 16.20
CA ALA A 251 -8.28 -1.96 14.97
C ALA A 251 -9.59 -2.72 15.27
N ASP A 252 -10.61 -2.48 14.45
CA ASP A 252 -11.90 -3.17 14.56
C ASP A 252 -11.74 -4.69 14.37
N GLN A 253 -10.75 -5.07 13.53
CA GLN A 253 -10.40 -6.45 13.25
C GLN A 253 -8.90 -6.56 13.00
N ILE A 254 -8.29 -7.65 13.45
CA ILE A 254 -6.87 -7.97 13.22
C ILE A 254 -6.81 -9.32 12.52
N LEU A 255 -6.12 -9.35 11.40
CA LEU A 255 -5.78 -10.55 10.63
C LEU A 255 -4.35 -10.97 10.98
N VAL A 256 -4.17 -12.21 11.41
CA VAL A 256 -2.84 -12.83 11.55
C VAL A 256 -2.60 -13.69 10.33
N LEU A 257 -1.64 -13.30 9.50
CA LEU A 257 -1.28 -13.98 8.27
C LEU A 257 0.02 -14.78 8.50
N ASP A 258 -0.01 -16.06 8.17
CA ASP A 258 1.15 -16.92 8.26
C ASP A 258 1.29 -17.78 7.01
N ASN A 259 2.47 -17.74 6.37
CA ASN A 259 2.78 -18.50 5.13
C ASN A 259 1.65 -18.42 4.08
N GLY A 260 1.13 -17.22 3.83
CA GLY A 260 0.08 -16.98 2.82
C GLY A 260 -1.33 -17.43 3.22
N LYS A 261 -1.55 -17.88 4.46
CA LYS A 261 -2.86 -18.34 4.98
C LYS A 261 -3.33 -17.49 6.15
N VAL A 262 -4.64 -17.45 6.35
CA VAL A 262 -5.25 -16.83 7.52
C VAL A 262 -5.04 -17.76 8.72
N SER A 263 -4.14 -17.38 9.64
CA SER A 263 -3.90 -18.13 10.88
C SER A 263 -4.95 -17.84 11.96
N ALA A 264 -5.32 -16.55 12.10
CA ALA A 264 -6.35 -16.12 13.04
C ALA A 264 -6.93 -14.77 12.60
N ILE A 265 -8.18 -14.51 13.03
CA ILE A 265 -8.86 -13.22 12.81
C ILE A 265 -9.73 -12.90 14.02
N GLY A 266 -9.72 -11.63 14.44
CA GLY A 266 -10.50 -11.18 15.60
C GLY A 266 -10.07 -9.82 16.11
N THR A 267 -10.63 -9.40 17.25
CA THR A 267 -10.16 -8.21 17.96
C THR A 267 -8.90 -8.52 18.77
N HIS A 268 -8.19 -7.49 19.22
CA HIS A 268 -7.02 -7.64 20.11
C HIS A 268 -7.31 -8.55 21.31
N GLU A 269 -8.41 -8.30 22.01
CA GLU A 269 -8.79 -9.09 23.20
C GLU A 269 -9.10 -10.55 22.87
N THR A 270 -9.75 -10.79 21.73
CA THR A 270 -10.06 -12.14 21.26
C THR A 270 -8.78 -12.89 20.90
N LEU A 271 -7.89 -12.26 20.13
CA LEU A 271 -6.65 -12.89 19.68
C LEU A 271 -5.68 -13.18 20.83
N LEU A 272 -5.64 -12.37 21.86
CA LEU A 272 -4.85 -12.66 23.06
C LEU A 272 -5.29 -13.96 23.74
N LYS A 273 -6.57 -14.35 23.61
CA LYS A 273 -7.13 -15.58 24.21
C LYS A 273 -7.02 -16.77 23.25
N THR A 274 -7.24 -16.56 21.96
CA THR A 274 -7.44 -17.63 20.98
C THR A 274 -6.22 -17.94 20.10
N SER A 275 -5.29 -16.98 19.92
CA SER A 275 -4.12 -17.14 19.05
C SER A 275 -2.83 -17.15 19.88
N PRO A 276 -2.17 -18.32 20.04
CA PRO A 276 -0.88 -18.40 20.72
C PRO A 276 0.19 -17.51 20.05
N GLN A 277 0.26 -17.54 18.72
CA GLN A 277 1.21 -16.74 17.94
C GLN A 277 1.06 -15.23 18.19
N TYR A 278 -0.19 -14.72 18.19
CA TYR A 278 -0.47 -13.32 18.48
C TYR A 278 -0.06 -12.94 19.90
N ARG A 279 -0.42 -13.78 20.87
CA ARG A 279 -0.11 -13.56 22.29
C ARG A 279 1.39 -13.57 22.57
N GLU A 280 2.14 -14.52 21.97
CA GLU A 280 3.60 -14.59 22.13
C GLU A 280 4.28 -13.35 21.54
N THR A 281 3.85 -12.91 20.35
CA THR A 281 4.35 -11.69 19.72
C THR A 281 4.07 -10.46 20.59
N TYR A 282 2.88 -10.35 21.17
CA TYR A 282 2.49 -9.26 22.07
C TYR A 282 3.37 -9.22 23.31
N LEU A 283 3.53 -10.37 24.00
CA LEU A 283 4.36 -10.46 25.20
C LEU A 283 5.85 -10.18 24.93
N ALA A 284 6.34 -10.61 23.77
CA ALA A 284 7.72 -10.33 23.35
C ALA A 284 7.94 -8.82 23.13
N GLN A 285 6.98 -8.12 22.54
CA GLN A 285 7.07 -6.68 22.30
C GLN A 285 6.93 -5.86 23.60
N GLN A 286 6.12 -6.30 24.54
CA GLN A 286 6.04 -5.65 25.87
C GLN A 286 7.36 -5.74 26.64
N LYS A 287 7.99 -6.91 26.66
CA LYS A 287 9.27 -7.11 27.35
C LYS A 287 10.42 -6.32 26.70
N GLY A 288 10.39 -6.12 25.38
CA GLY A 288 11.39 -5.31 24.67
C GLY A 288 11.23 -3.80 24.93
N GLY A 289 10.01 -3.32 25.19
CA GLY A 289 9.74 -1.91 25.52
C GLY A 289 10.25 -1.47 26.92
N ASP A 290 10.33 -2.38 27.88
CA ASP A 290 10.84 -2.10 29.21
C ASP A 290 12.37 -1.85 29.27
N PHE A 291 13.11 -2.18 28.21
CA PHE A 291 14.57 -1.95 28.13
C PHE A 291 14.95 -0.62 27.47
N ASP A 292 14.02 0.05 26.76
CA ASP A 292 14.29 1.34 26.10
C ASP A 292 13.92 2.56 26.97
N GLU A 293 13.33 2.37 28.16
CA GLU A 293 12.99 3.41 29.13
C GLU A 293 13.91 3.47 30.37
N ALA A 294 15.02 2.75 30.38
CA ALA A 294 15.97 2.72 31.52
C ALA A 294 17.26 3.50 31.24
#